data_329c24cab81d7a7d554e4154ab2e37cb
#
_entry.id   329c24cab81d7a7d554e4154ab2e37cb
#
_cell.length_a   1.000
_cell.length_b   1.000
_cell.length_c   1.000
_cell.angle_alpha   90.00
_cell.angle_beta   90.00
_cell.angle_gamma   90.00
#
_symmetry.space_group_name_H-M   'P 1'
#
loop_
_entity.id
_entity.type
_entity.pdbx_description
1 polymer ?
#
loop_
_entity_poly.entity_id
_entity_poly.type
_entity_poly.pdbx_seq_one_letter_code
_entity_poly.pdbx_strand_id
1 'polypeptide(L)'
;MADEKVGKAVILAAGNGSHLLPITNFIPKTMVLYKDKPLMYYHIKNLLYAGIKDIIVVTRKDEDNNYAFKIQNDYIRKLEKELNNYDKDIKINLVYQANDEKIKKPKGPAAAVAAAADMLTGSNYIVVMGDNLVVDKRSEESFIPYLLSKFDGNVVVSTETVNGNRAQSCGVVKTRKLEDLLEIYEAKEKPSKECLIDKFGEKERYDAMGGGLYILNSRSTEYMKNVLDGANQEKHITDAINDQIIKEGKTAHGIEIDKTKYEFLDFGRMNNWLEINLRPENILEFESAINDYDANLKEIINQEIFKLKGFKLK
;
A
#
# COMPACT_ATOMS: atom_id res chain seq x y z
N MET A 1 22.98 18.47 10.53
CA MET A 1 21.68 17.85 10.88
C MET A 1 21.17 17.27 9.59
N ALA A 2 20.93 15.97 9.52
CA ALA A 2 20.34 15.34 8.34
C ALA A 2 18.94 15.96 8.13
N ASP A 3 18.60 16.20 6.88
CA ASP A 3 17.33 16.80 6.48
C ASP A 3 16.18 15.89 7.00
N GLU A 4 15.48 16.34 8.04
CA GLU A 4 14.36 15.59 8.65
C GLU A 4 13.14 15.53 7.74
N LYS A 5 13.22 16.13 6.54
CA LYS A 5 12.13 16.22 5.61
C LYS A 5 11.94 14.92 4.82
N VAL A 6 10.72 14.44 4.73
CA VAL A 6 10.30 13.40 3.79
C VAL A 6 10.04 14.04 2.44
N GLY A 7 10.96 13.85 1.48
CA GLY A 7 10.91 14.53 0.19
C GLY A 7 10.42 13.66 -0.96
N LYS A 8 10.34 12.34 -0.77
CA LYS A 8 10.01 11.38 -1.83
C LYS A 8 8.91 10.41 -1.41
N ALA A 9 8.24 9.85 -2.40
CA ALA A 9 7.28 8.77 -2.19
C ALA A 9 7.54 7.58 -3.10
N VAL A 10 7.22 6.38 -2.62
CA VAL A 10 7.25 5.14 -3.41
C VAL A 10 5.87 4.50 -3.36
N ILE A 11 5.19 4.39 -4.52
CA ILE A 11 3.93 3.67 -4.67
C ILE A 11 4.24 2.25 -5.16
N LEU A 12 3.82 1.22 -4.42
CA LEU A 12 4.03 -0.18 -4.80
C LEU A 12 2.89 -0.68 -5.70
N ALA A 13 3.16 -0.77 -7.00
CA ALA A 13 2.17 -1.05 -8.03
C ALA A 13 2.53 -2.24 -8.95
N ALA A 14 3.48 -3.11 -8.54
CA ALA A 14 3.95 -4.25 -9.35
C ALA A 14 3.26 -5.59 -9.00
N GLY A 15 2.37 -5.63 -8.01
CA GLY A 15 1.74 -6.86 -7.52
C GLY A 15 0.74 -7.48 -8.51
N ASN A 16 0.65 -8.82 -8.53
CA ASN A 16 -0.22 -9.58 -9.45
C ASN A 16 -1.73 -9.41 -9.20
N GLY A 17 -2.14 -9.01 -7.98
CA GLY A 17 -3.55 -8.84 -7.66
C GLY A 17 -4.39 -10.12 -7.68
N SER A 18 -3.81 -11.27 -7.32
CA SER A 18 -4.47 -12.60 -7.42
C SER A 18 -5.80 -12.71 -6.70
N HIS A 19 -6.03 -11.92 -5.65
CA HIS A 19 -7.29 -11.90 -4.89
C HIS A 19 -8.39 -11.03 -5.54
N LEU A 20 -8.07 -10.35 -6.65
CA LEU A 20 -8.99 -9.58 -7.48
C LEU A 20 -9.28 -10.26 -8.83
N LEU A 21 -8.84 -11.51 -9.02
CA LEU A 21 -9.22 -12.28 -10.19
C LEU A 21 -10.76 -12.44 -10.25
N PRO A 22 -11.37 -12.36 -11.46
CA PRO A 22 -10.70 -12.30 -12.77
C PRO A 22 -10.35 -10.88 -13.28
N ILE A 23 -10.67 -9.81 -12.56
CA ILE A 23 -10.49 -8.41 -12.99
C ILE A 23 -9.02 -8.09 -13.28
N THR A 24 -8.11 -8.61 -12.46
CA THR A 24 -6.67 -8.38 -12.64
C THR A 24 -6.02 -9.12 -13.81
N ASN A 25 -6.80 -9.88 -14.58
CA ASN A 25 -6.38 -10.31 -15.94
C ASN A 25 -6.40 -9.15 -16.95
N PHE A 26 -7.14 -8.08 -16.68
CA PHE A 26 -7.37 -6.96 -17.59
C PHE A 26 -6.69 -5.67 -17.10
N ILE A 27 -6.73 -5.39 -15.82
CA ILE A 27 -6.16 -4.19 -15.21
C ILE A 27 -5.37 -4.55 -13.94
N PRO A 28 -4.25 -3.86 -13.63
CA PRO A 28 -3.55 -4.04 -12.37
C PRO A 28 -4.42 -3.62 -11.18
N LYS A 29 -4.14 -4.18 -9.99
CA LYS A 29 -4.94 -3.87 -8.80
C LYS A 29 -4.96 -2.39 -8.41
N THR A 30 -3.93 -1.62 -8.74
CA THR A 30 -3.87 -0.17 -8.53
C THR A 30 -4.70 0.63 -9.52
N MET A 31 -5.21 -0.03 -10.57
CA MET A 31 -6.10 0.56 -11.57
C MET A 31 -7.57 0.21 -11.34
N VAL A 32 -7.91 -0.59 -10.31
CA VAL A 32 -9.32 -0.76 -9.93
C VAL A 32 -9.88 0.57 -9.43
N LEU A 33 -11.17 0.80 -9.69
CA LEU A 33 -11.81 2.05 -9.32
C LEU A 33 -12.07 2.13 -7.80
N TYR A 34 -11.90 3.31 -7.28
CA TYR A 34 -12.61 3.81 -6.11
C TYR A 34 -13.46 4.97 -6.58
N LYS A 35 -14.78 4.86 -6.42
CA LYS A 35 -15.73 5.79 -7.05
C LYS A 35 -15.50 5.85 -8.58
N ASP A 36 -15.14 7.01 -9.11
CA ASP A 36 -14.97 7.29 -10.54
C ASP A 36 -13.53 7.26 -11.06
N LYS A 37 -12.53 7.06 -10.18
CA LYS A 37 -11.12 7.10 -10.57
C LYS A 37 -10.35 5.84 -10.13
N PRO A 38 -9.26 5.48 -10.84
CA PRO A 38 -8.35 4.43 -10.38
C PRO A 38 -7.70 4.76 -9.03
N LEU A 39 -7.38 3.75 -8.22
CA LEU A 39 -6.65 3.92 -6.96
C LEU A 39 -5.35 4.70 -7.15
N MET A 40 -4.65 4.49 -8.26
CA MET A 40 -3.43 5.22 -8.61
C MET A 40 -3.63 6.74 -8.59
N TYR A 41 -4.79 7.24 -9.07
CA TYR A 41 -5.13 8.66 -9.01
C TYR A 41 -5.17 9.16 -7.56
N TYR A 42 -5.83 8.43 -6.68
CA TYR A 42 -5.96 8.82 -5.27
C TYR A 42 -4.63 8.78 -4.53
N HIS A 43 -3.76 7.82 -4.83
CA HIS A 43 -2.41 7.77 -4.25
C HIS A 43 -1.61 9.02 -4.64
N ILE A 44 -1.57 9.35 -5.93
CA ILE A 44 -0.84 10.53 -6.42
C ILE A 44 -1.46 11.81 -5.85
N LYS A 45 -2.78 11.96 -5.88
CA LYS A 45 -3.51 13.09 -5.28
C LYS A 45 -3.16 13.28 -3.81
N ASN A 46 -3.18 12.20 -3.02
CA ASN A 46 -2.92 12.24 -1.59
C ASN A 46 -1.46 12.63 -1.27
N LEU A 47 -0.50 12.18 -2.07
CA LEU A 47 0.90 12.54 -1.94
C LEU A 47 1.13 14.02 -2.29
N LEU A 48 0.54 14.50 -3.37
CA LEU A 48 0.61 15.92 -3.77
C LEU A 48 -0.05 16.83 -2.73
N TYR A 49 -1.20 16.41 -2.17
CA TYR A 49 -1.86 17.11 -1.06
C TYR A 49 -0.96 17.21 0.18
N ALA A 50 -0.16 16.18 0.43
CA ALA A 50 0.83 16.17 1.51
C ALA A 50 2.13 16.93 1.16
N GLY A 51 2.22 17.58 0.00
CA GLY A 51 3.38 18.35 -0.45
C GLY A 51 4.53 17.52 -1.03
N ILE A 52 4.32 16.22 -1.29
CA ILE A 52 5.34 15.35 -1.88
C ILE A 52 5.16 15.33 -3.40
N LYS A 53 6.17 15.88 -4.12
CA LYS A 53 6.15 16.04 -5.58
C LYS A 53 7.10 15.09 -6.32
N ASP A 54 8.06 14.45 -5.64
CA ASP A 54 8.96 13.44 -6.22
C ASP A 54 8.42 12.05 -5.89
N ILE A 55 7.68 11.48 -6.85
CA ILE A 55 6.94 10.23 -6.71
C ILE A 55 7.59 9.16 -7.58
N ILE A 56 7.86 8.01 -7.00
CA ILE A 56 8.38 6.83 -7.67
C ILE A 56 7.27 5.77 -7.67
N VAL A 57 6.87 5.30 -8.84
CA VAL A 57 5.92 4.20 -8.97
C VAL A 57 6.68 2.94 -9.36
N VAL A 58 6.71 1.96 -8.45
CA VAL A 58 7.29 0.65 -8.73
C VAL A 58 6.24 -0.20 -9.42
N THR A 59 6.45 -0.48 -10.70
CA THR A 59 5.53 -1.16 -11.61
C THR A 59 6.23 -2.31 -12.35
N ARG A 60 5.66 -2.80 -13.41
CA ARG A 60 6.26 -3.79 -14.33
C ARG A 60 6.45 -3.20 -15.72
N LYS A 61 7.38 -3.83 -16.49
CA LYS A 61 7.56 -3.48 -17.91
C LYS A 61 6.33 -3.87 -18.74
N ASP A 62 6.16 -3.15 -19.84
CA ASP A 62 5.14 -3.37 -20.87
C ASP A 62 5.60 -4.48 -21.85
N GLU A 63 5.92 -5.69 -21.34
CA GLU A 63 6.38 -6.81 -22.18
C GLU A 63 5.18 -7.58 -22.77
N ASP A 64 5.38 -8.28 -23.89
CA ASP A 64 4.40 -8.84 -24.84
C ASP A 64 3.19 -9.62 -24.25
N ASN A 65 3.18 -9.96 -22.98
CA ASN A 65 2.06 -10.64 -22.31
C ASN A 65 1.52 -9.85 -21.10
N ASN A 66 1.85 -8.57 -20.96
CA ASN A 66 1.49 -7.79 -19.77
C ASN A 66 0.73 -6.51 -20.10
N TYR A 67 -0.27 -6.63 -20.98
CA TYR A 67 -1.09 -5.51 -21.46
C TYR A 67 -1.71 -4.69 -20.31
N ALA A 68 -2.06 -5.34 -19.20
CA ALA A 68 -2.59 -4.67 -18.02
C ALA A 68 -1.61 -3.61 -17.46
N PHE A 69 -0.32 -3.92 -17.34
CA PHE A 69 0.67 -2.96 -16.84
C PHE A 69 0.99 -1.86 -17.85
N LYS A 70 0.80 -2.12 -19.15
CA LYS A 70 0.86 -1.06 -20.17
C LYS A 70 -0.20 0.01 -19.90
N ILE A 71 -1.46 -0.39 -19.66
CA ILE A 71 -2.55 0.53 -19.31
C ILE A 71 -2.18 1.40 -18.11
N GLN A 72 -1.65 0.80 -17.05
CA GLN A 72 -1.22 1.52 -15.85
C GLN A 72 -0.10 2.52 -16.16
N ASN A 73 0.94 2.10 -16.86
CA ASN A 73 2.11 2.93 -17.16
C ASN A 73 1.72 4.10 -18.06
N ASP A 74 0.89 3.88 -19.07
CA ASP A 74 0.37 4.93 -19.96
C ASP A 74 -0.53 5.93 -19.21
N TYR A 75 -1.39 5.43 -18.31
CA TYR A 75 -2.20 6.29 -17.43
C TYR A 75 -1.32 7.20 -16.57
N ILE A 76 -0.28 6.65 -15.91
CA ILE A 76 0.63 7.42 -15.06
C ILE A 76 1.35 8.52 -15.88
N ARG A 77 1.88 8.17 -17.05
CA ARG A 77 2.56 9.14 -17.93
C ARG A 77 1.63 10.26 -18.40
N LYS A 78 0.36 9.92 -18.72
CA LYS A 78 -0.66 10.90 -19.08
C LYS A 78 -0.97 11.81 -17.90
N LEU A 79 -1.19 11.24 -16.71
CA LEU A 79 -1.49 12.01 -15.50
C LEU A 79 -0.34 12.93 -15.11
N GLU A 80 0.91 12.48 -15.17
CA GLU A 80 2.09 13.36 -14.96
C GLU A 80 2.12 14.53 -15.92
N LYS A 81 1.88 14.29 -17.21
CA LYS A 81 1.84 15.35 -18.22
C LYS A 81 0.74 16.38 -17.95
N GLU A 82 -0.44 15.93 -17.50
CA GLU A 82 -1.55 16.81 -17.12
C GLU A 82 -1.18 17.65 -15.88
N LEU A 83 -0.62 17.02 -14.85
CA LEU A 83 -0.21 17.68 -13.61
C LEU A 83 0.91 18.72 -13.86
N ASN A 84 1.84 18.44 -14.76
CA ASN A 84 2.95 19.34 -15.11
C ASN A 84 2.48 20.63 -15.84
N ASN A 85 1.23 20.69 -16.32
CA ASN A 85 0.65 21.95 -16.79
C ASN A 85 0.32 22.91 -15.63
N TYR A 86 0.16 22.41 -14.42
CA TYR A 86 -0.16 23.19 -13.22
C TYR A 86 1.07 23.41 -12.34
N ASP A 87 1.93 22.40 -12.22
CA ASP A 87 3.13 22.45 -11.37
C ASP A 87 4.26 21.62 -12.00
N LYS A 88 5.28 22.30 -12.53
CA LYS A 88 6.43 21.69 -13.21
C LYS A 88 7.41 20.98 -12.28
N ASP A 89 7.27 21.16 -10.97
CA ASP A 89 8.11 20.49 -9.98
C ASP A 89 7.63 19.06 -9.70
N ILE A 90 6.44 18.68 -10.17
CA ILE A 90 5.93 17.31 -10.02
C ILE A 90 6.72 16.37 -10.93
N LYS A 91 7.24 15.29 -10.33
CA LYS A 91 7.99 14.23 -11.02
C LYS A 91 7.41 12.90 -10.65
N ILE A 92 7.01 12.10 -11.65
CA ILE A 92 6.53 10.74 -11.46
C ILE A 92 7.41 9.77 -12.24
N ASN A 93 8.29 9.07 -11.55
CA ASN A 93 9.26 8.17 -12.13
C ASN A 93 8.74 6.73 -12.10
N LEU A 94 8.80 6.01 -13.21
CA LEU A 94 8.48 4.60 -13.26
C LEU A 94 9.75 3.76 -13.03
N VAL A 95 9.71 2.87 -12.04
CA VAL A 95 10.74 1.86 -11.77
C VAL A 95 10.13 0.48 -11.98
N TYR A 96 10.87 -0.40 -12.68
CA TYR A 96 10.35 -1.69 -13.06
C TYR A 96 10.88 -2.80 -12.16
N GLN A 97 9.96 -3.47 -11.45
CA GLN A 97 10.28 -4.66 -10.68
C GLN A 97 10.15 -5.91 -11.56
N ALA A 98 11.24 -6.67 -11.68
CA ALA A 98 11.22 -7.97 -12.36
C ALA A 98 10.53 -9.05 -11.51
N ASN A 99 10.06 -10.11 -12.17
CA ASN A 99 9.71 -11.36 -11.49
C ASN A 99 10.97 -12.06 -10.98
N ASP A 100 10.87 -12.67 -9.82
CA ASP A 100 11.87 -13.63 -9.37
C ASP A 100 11.82 -14.89 -10.26
N GLU A 101 12.97 -15.35 -10.72
CA GLU A 101 13.06 -16.46 -11.67
C GLU A 101 12.54 -17.80 -11.12
N LYS A 102 12.66 -18.01 -9.80
CA LYS A 102 12.25 -19.25 -9.13
C LYS A 102 10.75 -19.31 -8.89
N ILE A 103 10.20 -18.22 -8.32
CA ILE A 103 8.78 -18.17 -7.92
C ILE A 103 7.87 -17.60 -9.00
N LYS A 104 8.43 -17.10 -10.13
CA LYS A 104 7.71 -16.53 -11.28
C LYS A 104 6.73 -15.39 -10.91
N LYS A 105 7.01 -14.68 -9.83
CA LYS A 105 6.24 -13.52 -9.35
C LYS A 105 7.16 -12.46 -8.73
N PRO A 106 6.71 -11.21 -8.50
CA PRO A 106 7.48 -10.23 -7.73
C PRO A 106 7.83 -10.75 -6.35
N LYS A 107 9.04 -10.46 -5.90
CA LYS A 107 9.60 -10.99 -4.64
C LYS A 107 9.09 -10.28 -3.38
N GLY A 108 8.00 -9.57 -3.47
CA GLY A 108 7.34 -8.92 -2.33
C GLY A 108 7.61 -7.42 -2.20
N PRO A 109 7.00 -6.77 -1.19
CA PRO A 109 6.98 -5.32 -1.08
C PRO A 109 8.36 -4.70 -0.75
N ALA A 110 9.19 -5.33 0.10
CA ALA A 110 10.53 -4.82 0.36
C ALA A 110 11.43 -4.90 -0.89
N ALA A 111 11.30 -5.96 -1.69
CA ALA A 111 12.02 -6.06 -2.96
C ALA A 111 11.55 -4.99 -3.98
N ALA A 112 10.28 -4.58 -3.93
CA ALA A 112 9.79 -3.47 -4.74
C ALA A 112 10.44 -2.14 -4.32
N VAL A 113 10.54 -1.85 -3.03
CA VAL A 113 11.28 -0.68 -2.52
C VAL A 113 12.75 -0.76 -2.94
N ALA A 114 13.37 -1.92 -2.80
CA ALA A 114 14.77 -2.14 -3.18
C ALA A 114 15.02 -1.90 -4.69
N ALA A 115 14.04 -2.15 -5.56
CA ALA A 115 14.15 -1.84 -6.98
C ALA A 115 14.30 -0.32 -7.26
N ALA A 116 13.77 0.52 -6.36
CA ALA A 116 13.89 1.98 -6.44
C ALA A 116 15.10 2.55 -5.67
N ALA A 117 15.98 1.70 -5.14
CA ALA A 117 17.01 2.09 -4.18
C ALA A 117 17.95 3.21 -4.67
N ASP A 118 18.34 3.20 -5.95
CA ASP A 118 19.24 4.23 -6.51
C ASP A 118 18.62 5.63 -6.45
N MET A 119 17.29 5.71 -6.57
CA MET A 119 16.55 6.97 -6.47
C MET A 119 16.25 7.40 -5.02
N LEU A 120 16.43 6.49 -4.05
CA LEU A 120 16.10 6.70 -2.63
C LEU A 120 17.34 6.96 -1.76
N THR A 121 18.55 6.73 -2.29
CA THR A 121 19.80 6.88 -1.55
C THR A 121 19.89 8.24 -0.88
N GLY A 122 20.14 8.24 0.43
CA GLY A 122 20.26 9.46 1.24
C GLY A 122 18.97 10.22 1.53
N SER A 123 17.82 9.72 1.07
CA SER A 123 16.52 10.39 1.24
C SER A 123 15.66 9.70 2.31
N ASN A 124 14.86 10.48 3.03
CA ASN A 124 13.69 9.99 3.75
C ASN A 124 12.51 9.97 2.81
N TYR A 125 11.69 8.91 2.87
CA TYR A 125 10.61 8.71 1.91
C TYR A 125 9.42 8.00 2.55
N ILE A 126 8.23 8.19 1.95
CA ILE A 126 7.04 7.42 2.31
C ILE A 126 6.80 6.31 1.30
N VAL A 127 6.50 5.11 1.80
CA VAL A 127 6.01 3.98 0.99
C VAL A 127 4.51 3.88 1.14
N VAL A 128 3.84 3.73 0.00
CA VAL A 128 2.39 3.57 -0.11
C VAL A 128 2.09 2.22 -0.76
N MET A 129 1.36 1.35 -0.07
CA MET A 129 0.83 0.12 -0.65
C MET A 129 -0.29 0.45 -1.64
N GLY A 130 -0.15 0.02 -2.89
CA GLY A 130 -1.03 0.45 -3.99
C GLY A 130 -2.48 -0.03 -3.93
N ASP A 131 -2.84 -0.87 -2.97
CA ASP A 131 -4.19 -1.39 -2.78
C ASP A 131 -4.89 -0.91 -1.50
N ASN A 132 -4.31 0.07 -0.80
CA ASN A 132 -4.84 0.56 0.46
C ASN A 132 -5.00 2.09 0.45
N LEU A 133 -6.12 2.60 0.96
CA LEU A 133 -6.30 4.02 1.23
C LEU A 133 -6.65 4.24 2.69
N VAL A 134 -6.18 5.34 3.26
CA VAL A 134 -6.64 5.85 4.56
C VAL A 134 -7.15 7.25 4.34
N VAL A 135 -8.44 7.45 4.55
CA VAL A 135 -9.15 8.69 4.26
C VAL A 135 -9.88 9.22 5.49
N ASP A 136 -9.96 10.54 5.62
CA ASP A 136 -10.81 11.18 6.63
C ASP A 136 -12.29 10.96 6.26
N LYS A 137 -13.09 10.52 7.22
CA LYS A 137 -14.51 10.18 7.01
C LYS A 137 -15.40 11.38 6.67
N ARG A 138 -14.96 12.59 6.94
CA ARG A 138 -15.75 13.81 6.74
C ARG A 138 -15.35 14.57 5.48
N SER A 139 -14.04 14.66 5.23
CA SER A 139 -13.49 15.49 4.16
C SER A 139 -12.85 14.67 3.02
N GLU A 140 -12.72 13.34 3.22
CA GLU A 140 -11.95 12.46 2.33
C GLU A 140 -10.48 12.86 2.16
N GLU A 141 -9.98 13.71 3.04
CA GLU A 141 -8.58 14.12 3.05
C GLU A 141 -7.67 12.96 3.44
N SER A 142 -6.43 13.04 2.98
CA SER A 142 -5.42 12.02 3.23
C SER A 142 -4.95 12.01 4.68
N PHE A 143 -4.70 10.80 5.21
CA PHE A 143 -4.02 10.58 6.49
C PHE A 143 -2.50 10.91 6.42
N ILE A 144 -1.94 11.01 5.21
CA ILE A 144 -0.50 11.19 5.00
C ILE A 144 0.06 12.45 5.69
N PRO A 145 -0.57 13.66 5.62
CA PRO A 145 -0.06 14.83 6.32
C PRO A 145 0.07 14.64 7.83
N TYR A 146 -0.91 13.96 8.45
CA TYR A 146 -0.84 13.65 9.87
C TYR A 146 0.31 12.69 10.18
N LEU A 147 0.47 11.62 9.38
CA LEU A 147 1.57 10.67 9.53
C LEU A 147 2.93 11.36 9.38
N LEU A 148 3.08 12.25 8.38
CA LEU A 148 4.32 13.03 8.16
C LEU A 148 4.66 13.95 9.34
N SER A 149 3.66 14.51 10.01
CA SER A 149 3.88 15.37 11.19
C SER A 149 4.48 14.65 12.38
N LYS A 150 4.47 13.30 12.38
CA LYS A 150 5.04 12.45 13.42
C LYS A 150 6.46 11.95 13.10
N PHE A 151 7.00 12.34 11.95
CA PHE A 151 8.36 11.94 11.56
C PHE A 151 9.41 12.81 12.23
N ASP A 152 10.28 12.17 12.97
CA ASP A 152 11.40 12.77 13.73
C ASP A 152 12.77 12.17 13.35
N GLY A 153 12.84 11.50 12.19
CA GLY A 153 14.03 10.77 11.72
C GLY A 153 14.02 9.28 12.05
N ASN A 154 13.09 8.81 12.89
CA ASN A 154 12.82 7.38 13.09
C ASN A 154 11.85 6.87 12.03
N VAL A 155 11.79 5.54 11.84
CA VAL A 155 10.77 4.90 11.01
C VAL A 155 9.40 5.14 11.63
N VAL A 156 8.42 5.57 10.82
CA VAL A 156 7.04 5.75 11.26
C VAL A 156 6.13 4.88 10.41
N VAL A 157 5.23 4.13 11.04
CA VAL A 157 4.28 3.27 10.35
C VAL A 157 2.86 3.54 10.81
N SER A 158 1.90 3.46 9.89
CA SER A 158 0.50 3.42 10.28
C SER A 158 0.16 2.08 10.93
N THR A 159 -0.63 2.09 12.01
CA THR A 159 -1.00 0.89 12.76
C THR A 159 -2.50 0.79 12.98
N GLU A 160 -2.96 -0.42 13.20
CA GLU A 160 -4.32 -0.73 13.63
C GLU A 160 -4.30 -1.86 14.66
N THR A 161 -5.38 -1.98 15.42
CA THR A 161 -5.59 -3.14 16.32
C THR A 161 -6.44 -4.19 15.63
N VAL A 162 -5.96 -5.44 15.60
CA VAL A 162 -6.59 -6.58 14.91
C VAL A 162 -6.83 -7.76 15.87
N ASN A 163 -7.79 -8.63 15.54
CA ASN A 163 -7.98 -9.90 16.27
C ASN A 163 -6.93 -10.96 15.87
N GLY A 164 -6.83 -12.05 16.64
CA GLY A 164 -5.82 -13.08 16.42
C GLY A 164 -5.85 -13.76 15.05
N ASN A 165 -7.03 -13.92 14.45
CA ASN A 165 -7.15 -14.52 13.10
C ASN A 165 -6.55 -13.56 12.04
N ARG A 166 -6.85 -12.27 12.14
CA ARG A 166 -6.32 -11.26 11.20
C ARG A 166 -4.82 -11.02 11.43
N ALA A 167 -4.33 -11.14 12.68
CA ALA A 167 -2.92 -11.00 13.02
C ALA A 167 -2.02 -11.95 12.20
N GLN A 168 -2.49 -13.16 11.90
CA GLN A 168 -1.76 -14.14 11.10
C GLN A 168 -1.63 -13.74 9.60
N SER A 169 -2.30 -12.70 9.15
CA SER A 169 -2.23 -12.18 7.79
C SER A 169 -1.64 -10.77 7.68
N CYS A 170 -1.16 -10.21 8.80
CA CYS A 170 -0.62 -8.86 8.91
C CYS A 170 0.81 -8.87 9.44
N GLY A 171 1.47 -7.73 9.35
CA GLY A 171 2.68 -7.43 10.11
C GLY A 171 2.33 -7.09 11.57
N VAL A 172 2.55 -7.99 12.50
CA VAL A 172 2.27 -7.78 13.94
C VAL A 172 3.45 -7.10 14.61
N VAL A 173 3.18 -6.21 15.56
CA VAL A 173 4.18 -5.42 16.25
C VAL A 173 4.04 -5.55 17.78
N LYS A 174 5.19 -5.55 18.47
CA LYS A 174 5.25 -5.31 19.92
C LYS A 174 5.43 -3.82 20.16
N THR A 175 4.59 -3.29 21.01
CA THR A 175 4.50 -1.86 21.26
C THR A 175 4.58 -1.52 22.73
N ARG A 176 5.03 -0.30 22.99
CA ARG A 176 4.80 0.41 24.24
C ARG A 176 4.13 1.73 23.92
N LYS A 177 3.05 2.07 24.62
CA LYS A 177 2.34 3.32 24.41
C LYS A 177 3.16 4.49 24.98
N LEU A 178 3.39 5.51 24.13
CA LEU A 178 3.97 6.79 24.49
C LEU A 178 3.00 7.88 24.05
N GLU A 179 2.45 8.65 25.00
CA GLU A 179 1.50 9.76 24.70
C GLU A 179 0.55 9.49 23.52
N ASP A 180 0.89 10.03 22.34
CA ASP A 180 0.09 9.97 21.10
C ASP A 180 0.65 9.03 20.03
N LEU A 181 1.64 8.19 20.36
CA LEU A 181 2.23 7.19 19.47
C LEU A 181 2.51 5.86 20.17
N LEU A 182 2.77 4.83 19.38
CA LEU A 182 3.25 3.53 19.83
C LEU A 182 4.75 3.42 19.52
N GLU A 183 5.56 3.14 20.53
CA GLU A 183 6.96 2.75 20.32
C GLU A 183 7.01 1.27 19.94
N ILE A 184 7.51 0.96 18.74
CA ILE A 184 7.63 -0.40 18.20
C ILE A 184 9.06 -0.89 18.42
N TYR A 185 9.22 -2.01 19.12
CA TYR A 185 10.53 -2.61 19.40
C TYR A 185 10.73 -4.01 18.83
N GLU A 186 9.70 -4.65 18.31
CA GLU A 186 9.75 -5.88 17.54
C GLU A 186 8.60 -5.94 16.53
N ALA A 187 8.86 -6.52 15.35
CA ALA A 187 7.84 -6.73 14.33
C ALA A 187 8.00 -8.10 13.67
N LYS A 188 6.89 -8.69 13.20
CA LYS A 188 6.90 -9.94 12.45
C LYS A 188 5.79 -9.98 11.41
N GLU A 189 6.14 -10.26 10.17
CA GLU A 189 5.16 -10.43 9.09
C GLU A 189 4.50 -11.80 9.15
N LYS A 190 3.18 -11.82 9.11
CA LYS A 190 2.33 -13.03 9.03
C LYS A 190 2.78 -14.15 9.96
N PRO A 191 2.86 -13.91 11.27
CA PRO A 191 3.30 -14.92 12.21
C PRO A 191 2.35 -16.12 12.20
N SER A 192 2.90 -17.37 12.35
CA SER A 192 2.05 -18.50 12.63
C SER A 192 1.36 -18.33 13.99
N LYS A 193 0.33 -19.14 14.28
CA LYS A 193 -0.37 -19.08 15.57
C LYS A 193 0.58 -19.31 16.75
N GLU A 194 1.49 -20.27 16.61
CA GLU A 194 2.51 -20.59 17.60
C GLU A 194 3.46 -19.40 17.80
N CYS A 195 3.99 -18.84 16.70
CA CYS A 195 4.86 -17.67 16.75
C CYS A 195 4.16 -16.45 17.37
N LEU A 196 2.85 -16.29 17.11
CA LEU A 196 2.04 -15.21 17.68
C LEU A 196 1.97 -15.33 19.20
N ILE A 197 1.69 -16.54 19.72
CA ILE A 197 1.62 -16.81 21.15
C ILE A 197 3.00 -16.67 21.81
N ASP A 198 4.02 -17.30 21.24
CA ASP A 198 5.37 -17.34 21.83
C ASP A 198 6.02 -15.94 21.87
N LYS A 199 5.89 -15.18 20.79
CA LYS A 199 6.54 -13.87 20.70
C LYS A 199 5.71 -12.72 21.23
N PHE A 200 4.39 -12.71 20.97
CA PHE A 200 3.51 -11.58 21.27
C PHE A 200 2.57 -11.84 22.47
N GLY A 201 2.54 -13.06 22.97
CA GLY A 201 1.65 -13.52 24.04
C GLY A 201 0.23 -13.82 23.52
N GLU A 202 -0.52 -14.62 24.26
CA GLU A 202 -1.92 -14.90 23.94
C GLU A 202 -2.79 -13.71 24.30
N LYS A 203 -3.44 -13.11 23.30
CA LYS A 203 -4.29 -11.90 23.43
C LYS A 203 -5.49 -12.02 22.51
N GLU A 204 -6.57 -11.33 22.88
CA GLU A 204 -7.72 -11.16 21.99
C GLU A 204 -7.39 -10.24 20.80
N ARG A 205 -6.53 -9.23 21.01
CA ARG A 205 -6.18 -8.21 20.05
C ARG A 205 -4.68 -7.93 20.05
N TYR A 206 -4.18 -7.62 18.85
CA TYR A 206 -2.77 -7.34 18.59
C TYR A 206 -2.62 -6.05 17.84
N ASP A 207 -1.56 -5.30 18.12
CA ASP A 207 -1.18 -4.17 17.29
C ASP A 207 -0.52 -4.69 16.02
N ALA A 208 -0.93 -4.14 14.88
CA ALA A 208 -0.44 -4.54 13.58
C ALA A 208 -0.18 -3.32 12.69
N MET A 209 0.74 -3.44 11.76
CA MET A 209 0.91 -2.46 10.68
C MET A 209 -0.34 -2.49 9.80
N GLY A 210 -1.01 -1.35 9.66
CA GLY A 210 -2.27 -1.19 8.93
C GLY A 210 -2.23 0.03 8.01
N GLY A 211 -3.20 0.14 7.08
CA GLY A 211 -3.30 1.27 6.17
C GLY A 211 -2.24 1.32 5.06
N GLY A 212 -1.20 0.50 5.11
CA GLY A 212 -0.18 0.38 4.07
C GLY A 212 0.70 1.62 3.88
N LEU A 213 0.92 2.41 4.92
CA LEU A 213 1.74 3.63 4.90
C LEU A 213 2.94 3.48 5.82
N TYR A 214 4.15 3.71 5.27
CA TYR A 214 5.43 3.59 5.98
C TYR A 214 6.30 4.79 5.65
N ILE A 215 6.71 5.58 6.64
CA ILE A 215 7.75 6.59 6.47
C ILE A 215 9.07 5.94 6.87
N LEU A 216 9.96 5.86 5.91
CA LEU A 216 11.26 5.21 6.04
C LEU A 216 12.36 6.27 5.98
N ASN A 217 13.35 6.14 6.85
CA ASN A 217 14.49 7.03 6.84
C ASN A 217 15.54 6.58 5.81
N SER A 218 16.53 7.42 5.57
CA SER A 218 17.57 7.20 4.55
C SER A 218 18.35 5.89 4.70
N ARG A 219 18.41 5.30 5.90
CA ARG A 219 19.07 4.02 6.17
C ARG A 219 18.19 2.82 5.84
N SER A 220 16.88 2.97 5.84
CA SER A 220 15.92 1.87 5.67
C SER A 220 16.05 1.17 4.32
N THR A 221 16.50 1.89 3.27
CA THR A 221 16.70 1.32 1.93
C THR A 221 17.67 0.12 1.95
N GLU A 222 18.72 0.17 2.77
CA GLU A 222 19.68 -0.93 2.87
C GLU A 222 19.05 -2.17 3.52
N TYR A 223 18.17 -1.99 4.50
CA TYR A 223 17.43 -3.09 5.10
C TYR A 223 16.41 -3.70 4.13
N MET A 224 15.77 -2.89 3.27
CA MET A 224 14.87 -3.40 2.22
C MET A 224 15.61 -4.27 1.18
N LYS A 225 16.86 -3.93 0.84
CA LYS A 225 17.69 -4.75 -0.06
C LYS A 225 18.07 -6.09 0.55
N ASN A 226 18.45 -6.09 1.83
CA ASN A 226 19.12 -7.20 2.49
C ASN A 226 18.20 -8.10 3.31
N VAL A 227 16.91 -7.73 3.51
CA VAL A 227 15.98 -8.59 4.24
C VAL A 227 15.86 -9.96 3.57
N LEU A 228 15.81 -11.00 4.41
CA LEU A 228 15.64 -12.37 3.95
C LEU A 228 14.22 -12.66 3.50
N ASP A 229 14.05 -13.74 2.76
CA ASP A 229 12.73 -14.22 2.37
C ASP A 229 11.96 -14.68 3.61
N GLY A 230 10.78 -14.12 3.80
CA GLY A 230 9.88 -14.40 4.91
C GLY A 230 8.66 -15.21 4.47
N ALA A 231 7.49 -14.86 4.98
CA ALA A 231 6.23 -15.50 4.65
C ALA A 231 6.00 -15.53 3.12
N ASN A 232 5.50 -16.66 2.60
CA ASN A 232 5.25 -16.89 1.17
C ASN A 232 6.50 -16.76 0.26
N GLN A 233 7.72 -16.90 0.79
CA GLN A 233 8.99 -16.69 0.07
C GLN A 233 9.12 -15.28 -0.50
N GLU A 234 8.55 -14.29 0.20
CA GLU A 234 8.57 -12.88 -0.18
C GLU A 234 9.41 -12.06 0.81
N LYS A 235 9.99 -10.96 0.33
CA LYS A 235 10.67 -9.95 1.15
C LYS A 235 9.66 -8.92 1.64
N HIS A 236 9.48 -8.83 2.96
CA HIS A 236 8.47 -7.97 3.57
C HIS A 236 9.06 -6.72 4.21
N ILE A 237 8.35 -5.60 4.10
CA ILE A 237 8.72 -4.33 4.74
C ILE A 237 8.75 -4.48 6.27
N THR A 238 7.79 -5.21 6.84
CA THR A 238 7.71 -5.49 8.27
C THR A 238 8.97 -6.16 8.80
N ASP A 239 9.47 -7.19 8.10
CA ASP A 239 10.68 -7.92 8.49
C ASP A 239 11.93 -7.03 8.30
N ALA A 240 11.98 -6.19 7.26
CA ALA A 240 13.07 -5.23 7.04
C ALA A 240 13.12 -4.15 8.13
N ILE A 241 11.97 -3.65 8.58
CA ILE A 241 11.87 -2.71 9.70
C ILE A 241 12.33 -3.40 11.00
N ASN A 242 11.93 -4.64 11.23
CA ASN A 242 12.39 -5.42 12.39
C ASN A 242 13.91 -5.59 12.40
N ASP A 243 14.51 -5.92 11.26
CA ASP A 243 15.97 -6.02 11.14
C ASP A 243 16.65 -4.69 11.44
N GLN A 244 16.08 -3.56 11.00
CA GLN A 244 16.58 -2.22 11.31
C GLN A 244 16.51 -1.92 12.82
N ILE A 245 15.37 -2.19 13.46
CA ILE A 245 15.16 -2.02 14.90
C ILE A 245 16.24 -2.79 15.69
N ILE A 246 16.43 -4.07 15.36
CA ILE A 246 17.38 -4.94 16.07
C ILE A 246 18.82 -4.48 15.86
N LYS A 247 19.24 -4.20 14.61
CA LYS A 247 20.62 -3.87 14.28
C LYS A 247 21.05 -2.48 14.74
N GLU A 248 20.12 -1.51 14.74
CA GLU A 248 20.40 -0.15 15.18
C GLU A 248 20.19 0.03 16.69
N GLY A 249 19.54 -0.90 17.38
CA GLY A 249 19.17 -0.77 18.79
C GLY A 249 18.21 0.41 19.03
N LYS A 250 17.38 0.74 18.03
CA LYS A 250 16.40 1.83 18.06
C LYS A 250 14.99 1.24 17.92
N THR A 251 13.99 2.09 18.12
CA THR A 251 12.58 1.73 17.92
C THR A 251 12.02 2.42 16.68
N ALA A 252 10.91 1.91 16.15
CA ALA A 252 10.09 2.60 15.18
C ALA A 252 8.86 3.19 15.88
N HIS A 253 8.19 4.15 15.24
CA HIS A 253 6.98 4.76 15.75
C HIS A 253 5.75 4.21 15.03
N GLY A 254 4.75 3.75 15.78
CA GLY A 254 3.44 3.36 15.28
C GLY A 254 2.44 4.48 15.52
N ILE A 255 1.73 4.88 14.48
CA ILE A 255 0.65 5.85 14.56
C ILE A 255 -0.66 5.13 14.31
N GLU A 256 -1.46 4.98 15.36
CA GLU A 256 -2.74 4.30 15.26
C GLU A 256 -3.73 5.09 14.39
N ILE A 257 -4.37 4.38 13.45
CA ILE A 257 -5.43 4.94 12.63
C ILE A 257 -6.67 5.12 13.53
N ASP A 258 -6.93 6.35 13.94
CA ASP A 258 -8.12 6.69 14.72
C ASP A 258 -9.39 6.41 13.90
N LYS A 259 -10.04 5.29 14.21
CA LYS A 259 -11.25 4.83 13.50
C LYS A 259 -12.47 5.74 13.70
N THR A 260 -12.42 6.70 14.62
CA THR A 260 -13.49 7.72 14.75
C THR A 260 -13.37 8.78 13.67
N LYS A 261 -12.16 9.08 13.23
CA LYS A 261 -11.84 10.12 12.25
C LYS A 261 -11.52 9.55 10.87
N TYR A 262 -10.73 8.50 10.80
CA TYR A 262 -10.26 7.92 9.55
C TYR A 262 -10.90 6.58 9.25
N GLU A 263 -10.97 6.24 7.97
CA GLU A 263 -11.32 4.92 7.48
C GLU A 263 -10.16 4.32 6.70
N PHE A 264 -9.83 3.07 7.01
CA PHE A 264 -8.92 2.26 6.24
C PHE A 264 -9.71 1.44 5.21
N LEU A 265 -9.44 1.67 3.94
CA LEU A 265 -10.06 1.01 2.79
C LEU A 265 -9.04 0.04 2.17
N ASP A 266 -9.33 -1.26 2.26
CA ASP A 266 -8.54 -2.34 1.68
C ASP A 266 -9.18 -2.82 0.37
N PHE A 267 -8.57 -2.50 -0.75
CA PHE A 267 -9.00 -2.89 -2.09
C PHE A 267 -8.30 -4.17 -2.59
N GLY A 268 -7.54 -4.83 -1.75
CA GLY A 268 -6.75 -6.00 -2.12
C GLY A 268 -7.57 -7.27 -2.41
N ARG A 269 -8.89 -7.28 -2.13
CA ARG A 269 -9.80 -8.42 -2.32
C ARG A 269 -11.07 -8.00 -3.05
N MET A 270 -11.61 -8.89 -3.89
CA MET A 270 -12.81 -8.64 -4.68
C MET A 270 -14.01 -8.16 -3.85
N ASN A 271 -14.35 -8.89 -2.77
CA ASN A 271 -15.48 -8.53 -1.94
C ASN A 271 -15.30 -7.16 -1.28
N ASN A 272 -14.12 -6.87 -0.73
CA ASN A 272 -13.84 -5.58 -0.11
C ASN A 272 -13.99 -4.43 -1.13
N TRP A 273 -13.41 -4.62 -2.32
CA TRP A 273 -13.49 -3.61 -3.39
C TRP A 273 -14.92 -3.32 -3.80
N LEU A 274 -15.74 -4.35 -4.01
CA LEU A 274 -17.15 -4.19 -4.35
C LEU A 274 -17.96 -3.59 -3.20
N GLU A 275 -17.78 -4.07 -1.95
CA GLU A 275 -18.48 -3.54 -0.79
C GLU A 275 -18.20 -2.04 -0.58
N ILE A 276 -16.97 -1.59 -0.78
CA ILE A 276 -16.60 -0.18 -0.69
C ILE A 276 -17.32 0.65 -1.76
N ASN A 277 -17.33 0.19 -3.01
CA ASN A 277 -17.90 0.96 -4.12
C ASN A 277 -19.43 0.88 -4.22
N LEU A 278 -20.04 -0.18 -3.68
CA LEU A 278 -21.50 -0.33 -3.65
C LEU A 278 -22.18 0.37 -2.46
N ARG A 279 -21.42 1.11 -1.64
CA ARG A 279 -22.00 1.96 -0.59
C ARG A 279 -22.83 3.08 -1.19
N PRO A 280 -23.90 3.55 -0.50
CA PRO A 280 -24.77 4.60 -1.03
C PRO A 280 -24.05 5.86 -1.49
N GLU A 281 -22.97 6.23 -0.79
CA GLU A 281 -22.17 7.42 -1.09
C GLU A 281 -21.24 7.27 -2.29
N ASN A 282 -20.96 6.05 -2.74
CA ASN A 282 -19.98 5.77 -3.83
C ASN A 282 -20.63 5.22 -5.09
N ILE A 283 -21.80 4.56 -4.97
CA ILE A 283 -22.35 3.69 -6.02
C ILE A 283 -22.64 4.42 -7.34
N LEU A 284 -23.14 5.65 -7.27
CA LEU A 284 -23.52 6.39 -8.50
C LEU A 284 -22.27 6.73 -9.34
N GLU A 285 -21.21 7.18 -8.69
CA GLU A 285 -19.94 7.49 -9.36
C GLU A 285 -19.30 6.22 -9.93
N PHE A 286 -19.33 5.13 -9.15
CA PHE A 286 -18.78 3.83 -9.55
C PHE A 286 -19.52 3.22 -10.73
N GLU A 287 -20.87 3.17 -10.71
CA GLU A 287 -21.68 2.64 -11.81
C GLU A 287 -21.52 3.47 -13.08
N SER A 288 -21.39 4.81 -12.96
CA SER A 288 -21.10 5.67 -14.10
C SER A 288 -19.74 5.34 -14.72
N ALA A 289 -18.70 5.21 -13.90
CA ALA A 289 -17.34 4.95 -14.37
C ALA A 289 -17.17 3.54 -14.98
N ILE A 290 -17.89 2.53 -14.49
CA ILE A 290 -17.89 1.18 -15.10
C ILE A 290 -18.42 1.22 -16.53
N ASN A 291 -19.31 2.15 -16.87
CA ASN A 291 -19.85 2.24 -18.23
C ASN A 291 -18.79 2.58 -19.28
N ASP A 292 -17.69 3.22 -18.87
CA ASP A 292 -16.56 3.56 -19.73
C ASP A 292 -15.58 2.37 -19.92
N TYR A 293 -15.77 1.27 -19.20
CA TYR A 293 -14.96 0.07 -19.36
C TYR A 293 -15.36 -0.70 -20.63
N ASP A 294 -14.41 -1.47 -21.13
CA ASP A 294 -14.65 -2.45 -22.19
C ASP A 294 -15.76 -3.44 -21.78
N ALA A 295 -16.52 -3.94 -22.77
CA ALA A 295 -17.72 -4.76 -22.53
C ALA A 295 -17.43 -6.03 -21.71
N ASN A 296 -16.26 -6.68 -21.93
CA ASN A 296 -15.91 -7.90 -21.20
C ASN A 296 -15.60 -7.61 -19.73
N LEU A 297 -14.85 -6.53 -19.44
CA LEU A 297 -14.53 -6.13 -18.07
C LEU A 297 -15.79 -5.70 -17.31
N LYS A 298 -16.68 -4.94 -17.97
CA LYS A 298 -17.99 -4.55 -17.43
C LYS A 298 -18.86 -5.77 -17.10
N GLU A 299 -18.92 -6.77 -17.97
CA GLU A 299 -19.66 -8.00 -17.73
C GLU A 299 -19.12 -8.76 -16.51
N ILE A 300 -17.81 -8.90 -16.39
CA ILE A 300 -17.18 -9.55 -15.25
C ILE A 300 -17.51 -8.83 -13.94
N ILE A 301 -17.42 -7.51 -13.91
CA ILE A 301 -17.76 -6.72 -12.72
C ILE A 301 -19.22 -6.93 -12.33
N ASN A 302 -20.14 -6.89 -13.28
CA ASN A 302 -21.56 -7.10 -13.03
C ASN A 302 -21.85 -8.51 -12.49
N GLN A 303 -21.15 -9.54 -12.99
CA GLN A 303 -21.27 -10.91 -12.47
C GLN A 303 -20.78 -11.01 -11.02
N GLU A 304 -19.67 -10.35 -10.66
CA GLU A 304 -19.15 -10.34 -9.28
C GLU A 304 -20.08 -9.56 -8.33
N ILE A 305 -20.66 -8.43 -8.78
CA ILE A 305 -21.69 -7.69 -8.03
C ILE A 305 -22.92 -8.58 -7.77
N PHE A 306 -23.35 -9.31 -8.78
CA PHE A 306 -24.49 -10.20 -8.67
C PHE A 306 -24.24 -11.32 -7.65
N LYS A 307 -23.05 -11.94 -7.67
CA LYS A 307 -22.65 -12.95 -6.69
C LYS A 307 -22.64 -12.39 -5.26
N LEU A 308 -22.07 -11.19 -5.09
CA LEU A 308 -21.97 -10.54 -3.78
C LEU A 308 -23.37 -10.26 -3.18
N LYS A 309 -24.34 -9.86 -4.01
CA LYS A 309 -25.73 -9.63 -3.58
C LYS A 309 -26.50 -10.92 -3.26
N GLY A 310 -25.86 -12.09 -3.32
CA GLY A 310 -26.45 -13.37 -2.94
C GLY A 310 -27.41 -13.98 -3.95
N PHE A 311 -27.45 -13.46 -5.17
CA PHE A 311 -28.23 -14.06 -6.26
C PHE A 311 -27.41 -15.18 -6.89
N LYS A 312 -27.86 -16.43 -6.81
CA LYS A 312 -27.28 -17.53 -7.58
C LYS A 312 -27.67 -17.35 -9.07
N LEU A 313 -26.66 -17.29 -9.93
CA LEU A 313 -26.88 -17.46 -11.37
C LEU A 313 -27.53 -18.84 -11.58
N LYS A 314 -28.73 -18.88 -12.18
CA LYS A 314 -29.39 -20.10 -12.58
C LYS A 314 -28.75 -20.64 -13.85
#